data_d4ccf5557c12944d1ccc9fa12975d473
#
_entry.id   d4ccf5557c12944d1ccc9fa12975d473
#
_cell.length_a   1.000
_cell.length_b   1.000
_cell.length_c   1.000
_cell.angle_alpha   90.00
_cell.angle_beta   90.00
_cell.angle_gamma   90.00
#
_symmetry.space_group_name_H-M   'P 1'
#
loop_
_entity.id
_entity.type
_entity.pdbx_description
1 polymer ?
#
loop_
_entity_poly.entity_id
_entity_poly.type
_entity_poly.pdbx_seq_one_letter_code
_entity_poly.pdbx_strand_id
1 'polypeptide(L)'
;MNYQLPDEKGFYGKFGGQFVPETLMTAVIELDKAYREAKADPSFQAELDDLLKNYVGRETPLYHAKSLSKHIGGAQIYLKREDLNHTGAHKINNALGQVLLAKRMGKKKIIAETGAGQHGVATATAAALFEMECTIYMGEEDVKRQALNVFRMELLGAKVHSVTDGSRVLKDAVNAALRAWVAGIDDTHYIMGSALGPAPFPEIVRDFQSVIGKEAKRQFAEVSGGKLPDAVLACIGGGSNAIGMFYPFVEDESVAMYGAEASGLGLDTDKHAATFAKGRPGILHGALMEVLQDAHGQIMEAFSISAGLDYPGVGPEHCYFNEIGRATYDSITDEEALEGFKLLSRLEGIIPALESSHAIALAQKVAAKMTPDQTLIICLSGRGDKDVIQVKERFEAEGK
;
A
#
# COMPACT_ATOMS: atom_id res chain seq x y z
N MET A 1 -24.99 -2.34 -1.96
CA MET A 1 -24.69 -2.27 -0.48
C MET A 1 -24.49 -0.81 -0.14
N ASN A 2 -25.07 -0.28 0.95
CA ASN A 2 -24.76 1.07 1.42
C ASN A 2 -23.56 0.98 2.37
N TYR A 3 -22.36 1.28 1.87
CA TYR A 3 -21.10 1.10 2.59
C TYR A 3 -20.74 2.37 3.38
N GLN A 4 -20.93 2.34 4.70
CA GLN A 4 -20.70 3.49 5.61
C GLN A 4 -19.70 3.16 6.73
N LEU A 5 -18.64 2.40 6.41
CA LEU A 5 -17.59 2.06 7.38
C LEU A 5 -16.33 2.93 7.19
N PRO A 6 -15.54 3.15 8.24
CA PRO A 6 -15.69 2.59 9.58
C PRO A 6 -16.84 3.21 10.37
N ASP A 7 -17.24 2.55 11.46
CA ASP A 7 -18.15 3.12 12.45
C ASP A 7 -17.47 4.26 13.24
N GLU A 8 -18.23 4.92 14.14
CA GLU A 8 -17.74 6.03 14.96
C GLU A 8 -16.56 5.67 15.88
N LYS A 9 -16.33 4.39 16.14
CA LYS A 9 -15.20 3.87 16.93
C LYS A 9 -14.04 3.39 16.08
N GLY A 10 -14.12 3.54 14.75
CA GLY A 10 -13.10 3.14 13.80
C GLY A 10 -13.08 1.65 13.46
N PHE A 11 -14.24 0.95 13.61
CA PHE A 11 -14.33 -0.47 13.28
C PHE A 11 -14.97 -0.71 11.91
N TYR A 12 -14.43 -1.70 11.22
CA TYR A 12 -14.96 -2.35 10.02
C TYR A 12 -15.47 -3.74 10.43
N GLY A 13 -16.75 -3.86 10.80
CA GLY A 13 -17.26 -5.05 11.48
C GLY A 13 -16.55 -5.24 12.83
N LYS A 14 -15.80 -6.36 12.99
CA LYS A 14 -15.00 -6.59 14.19
C LYS A 14 -13.57 -6.05 14.11
N PHE A 15 -13.07 -5.69 12.92
CA PHE A 15 -11.69 -5.27 12.70
C PHE A 15 -11.52 -3.75 12.83
N GLY A 16 -10.32 -3.29 13.17
CA GLY A 16 -10.03 -1.87 13.37
C GLY A 16 -9.89 -1.49 14.84
N GLY A 17 -10.43 -0.33 15.21
CA GLY A 17 -10.41 0.20 16.57
C GLY A 17 -9.12 0.96 16.92
N GLN A 18 -8.94 1.27 18.22
CA GLN A 18 -7.84 2.09 18.75
C GLN A 18 -7.18 1.38 19.93
N PHE A 19 -6.33 0.39 19.66
CA PHE A 19 -5.63 -0.40 20.68
C PHE A 19 -4.23 0.17 20.92
N VAL A 20 -4.18 1.37 21.50
CA VAL A 20 -2.95 2.10 21.79
C VAL A 20 -2.84 2.44 23.28
N PRO A 21 -1.62 2.69 23.80
CA PRO A 21 -1.43 3.15 25.17
C PRO A 21 -2.16 4.50 25.39
N GLU A 22 -2.61 4.75 26.64
CA GLU A 22 -3.27 6.00 27.03
C GLU A 22 -2.43 7.24 26.72
N THR A 23 -1.11 7.13 26.77
CA THR A 23 -0.18 8.21 26.41
C THR A 23 -0.28 8.66 24.97
N LEU A 24 -0.78 7.80 24.05
CA LEU A 24 -0.95 8.12 22.63
C LEU A 24 -2.38 8.58 22.28
N MET A 25 -3.35 8.35 23.16
CA MET A 25 -4.76 8.65 22.89
C MET A 25 -5.01 10.11 22.57
N THR A 26 -4.31 11.05 23.24
CA THR A 26 -4.44 12.49 22.95
C THR A 26 -4.09 12.81 21.50
N ALA A 27 -2.99 12.24 20.96
CA ALA A 27 -2.57 12.46 19.58
C ALA A 27 -3.54 11.82 18.57
N VAL A 28 -4.09 10.65 18.89
CA VAL A 28 -5.07 9.96 18.03
C VAL A 28 -6.39 10.72 17.98
N ILE A 29 -6.86 11.26 19.11
CA ILE A 29 -8.07 12.10 19.18
C ILE A 29 -7.86 13.44 18.43
N GLU A 30 -6.71 14.08 18.61
CA GLU A 30 -6.32 15.30 17.88
C GLU A 30 -6.32 15.04 16.36
N LEU A 31 -5.73 13.92 15.94
CA LEU A 31 -5.68 13.52 14.53
C LEU A 31 -7.08 13.30 13.96
N ASP A 32 -7.93 12.54 14.65
CA ASP A 32 -9.29 12.26 14.16
C ASP A 32 -10.09 13.57 13.98
N LYS A 33 -10.04 14.46 14.97
CA LYS A 33 -10.68 15.77 14.88
C LYS A 33 -10.17 16.57 13.68
N ALA A 34 -8.85 16.72 13.56
CA ALA A 34 -8.23 17.49 12.48
C ALA A 34 -8.55 16.89 11.10
N TYR A 35 -8.58 15.56 11.01
CA TYR A 35 -8.94 14.88 9.77
C TYR A 35 -10.42 15.10 9.39
N ARG A 36 -11.36 15.02 10.34
CA ARG A 36 -12.79 15.31 10.08
C ARG A 36 -12.98 16.74 9.62
N GLU A 37 -12.31 17.70 10.24
CA GLU A 37 -12.32 19.11 9.84
C GLU A 37 -11.74 19.30 8.43
N ALA A 38 -10.57 18.73 8.13
CA ALA A 38 -9.93 18.80 6.82
C ALA A 38 -10.78 18.13 5.71
N LYS A 39 -11.40 16.99 6.01
CA LYS A 39 -12.30 16.29 5.08
C LYS A 39 -13.50 17.13 4.67
N ALA A 40 -13.99 17.97 5.56
CA ALA A 40 -15.12 18.89 5.32
C ALA A 40 -14.69 20.27 4.78
N ASP A 41 -13.39 20.59 4.78
CA ASP A 41 -12.88 21.90 4.35
C ASP A 41 -12.58 21.92 2.84
N PRO A 42 -13.36 22.69 2.03
CA PRO A 42 -13.09 22.82 0.59
C PRO A 42 -11.70 23.37 0.27
N SER A 43 -11.10 24.19 1.16
CA SER A 43 -9.78 24.76 0.94
C SER A 43 -8.68 23.68 1.06
N PHE A 44 -8.84 22.72 1.98
CA PHE A 44 -7.95 21.59 2.09
C PHE A 44 -8.02 20.68 0.85
N GLN A 45 -9.25 20.38 0.39
CA GLN A 45 -9.44 19.57 -0.80
C GLN A 45 -8.86 20.23 -2.04
N ALA A 46 -9.07 21.54 -2.23
CA ALA A 46 -8.52 22.27 -3.38
C ALA A 46 -6.99 22.31 -3.36
N GLU A 47 -6.35 22.50 -2.18
CA GLU A 47 -4.88 22.46 -2.05
C GLU A 47 -4.34 21.05 -2.34
N LEU A 48 -5.00 20.00 -1.84
CA LEU A 48 -4.60 18.62 -2.12
C LEU A 48 -4.77 18.27 -3.60
N ASP A 49 -5.88 18.66 -4.24
CA ASP A 49 -6.15 18.42 -5.66
C ASP A 49 -5.12 19.14 -6.55
N ASP A 50 -4.74 20.37 -6.20
CA ASP A 50 -3.67 21.11 -6.91
C ASP A 50 -2.32 20.37 -6.81
N LEU A 51 -1.95 19.91 -5.62
CA LEU A 51 -0.72 19.14 -5.39
C LEU A 51 -0.74 17.81 -6.14
N LEU A 52 -1.85 17.09 -6.11
CA LEU A 52 -2.00 15.83 -6.85
C LEU A 52 -1.86 16.06 -8.35
N LYS A 53 -2.44 17.12 -8.88
CA LYS A 53 -2.39 17.45 -10.31
C LYS A 53 -1.02 17.99 -10.73
N ASN A 54 -0.54 19.04 -10.08
CA ASN A 54 0.59 19.85 -10.56
C ASN A 54 1.95 19.39 -10.02
N TYR A 55 1.97 18.67 -8.89
CA TYR A 55 3.20 18.17 -8.28
C TYR A 55 3.35 16.65 -8.45
N VAL A 56 2.31 15.86 -8.20
CA VAL A 56 2.36 14.40 -8.39
C VAL A 56 2.27 14.01 -9.86
N GLY A 57 1.61 14.80 -10.67
CA GLY A 57 1.43 14.55 -12.10
C GLY A 57 0.20 13.69 -12.42
N ARG A 58 -0.82 13.74 -11.51
CA ARG A 58 -2.09 13.06 -11.79
C ARG A 58 -2.88 13.80 -12.90
N GLU A 59 -3.73 13.12 -13.63
CA GLU A 59 -4.17 11.73 -13.44
C GLU A 59 -3.17 10.75 -14.05
N THR A 60 -2.94 9.61 -13.34
CA THR A 60 -2.14 8.54 -13.94
C THR A 60 -2.92 7.85 -15.06
N PRO A 61 -2.27 7.43 -16.17
CA PRO A 61 -2.96 6.79 -17.27
C PRO A 61 -3.62 5.46 -16.87
N LEU A 62 -4.75 5.16 -17.51
CA LEU A 62 -5.31 3.83 -17.61
C LEU A 62 -4.86 3.23 -18.94
N TYR A 63 -3.87 2.34 -18.92
CA TYR A 63 -3.23 1.78 -20.10
C TYR A 63 -3.77 0.40 -20.47
N HIS A 64 -4.25 0.22 -21.71
CA HIS A 64 -4.66 -1.09 -22.21
C HIS A 64 -3.43 -1.92 -22.59
N ALA A 65 -3.11 -2.93 -21.79
CA ALA A 65 -1.98 -3.84 -21.95
C ALA A 65 -2.31 -4.93 -22.99
N LYS A 66 -2.27 -4.55 -24.27
CA LYS A 66 -2.73 -5.39 -25.39
C LYS A 66 -1.89 -6.65 -25.58
N SER A 67 -0.56 -6.54 -25.44
CA SER A 67 0.32 -7.68 -25.61
C SER A 67 0.16 -8.68 -24.48
N LEU A 68 -0.02 -8.18 -23.25
CA LEU A 68 -0.30 -9.01 -22.07
C LEU A 68 -1.66 -9.70 -22.18
N SER A 69 -2.72 -8.97 -22.58
CA SER A 69 -4.05 -9.53 -22.81
C SER A 69 -4.01 -10.64 -23.86
N LYS A 70 -3.34 -10.41 -24.99
CA LYS A 70 -3.18 -11.40 -26.06
C LYS A 70 -2.40 -12.64 -25.60
N HIS A 71 -1.36 -12.44 -24.78
CA HIS A 71 -0.53 -13.53 -24.27
C HIS A 71 -1.32 -14.45 -23.35
N ILE A 72 -2.11 -13.87 -22.43
CA ILE A 72 -2.92 -14.64 -21.46
C ILE A 72 -4.13 -15.32 -22.12
N GLY A 73 -4.75 -14.64 -23.11
CA GLY A 73 -5.82 -15.22 -23.93
C GLY A 73 -7.22 -15.19 -23.28
N GLY A 74 -7.38 -14.49 -22.16
CA GLY A 74 -8.66 -14.29 -21.48
C GLY A 74 -9.09 -12.82 -21.51
N ALA A 75 -9.36 -12.23 -20.33
CA ALA A 75 -9.83 -10.85 -20.23
C ALA A 75 -8.93 -9.81 -20.90
N GLN A 76 -9.51 -8.68 -21.28
CA GLN A 76 -8.77 -7.46 -21.64
C GLN A 76 -8.19 -6.84 -20.39
N ILE A 77 -6.88 -6.65 -20.35
CA ILE A 77 -6.15 -6.16 -19.18
C ILE A 77 -5.82 -4.68 -19.34
N TYR A 78 -6.19 -3.90 -18.34
CA TYR A 78 -5.82 -2.50 -18.20
C TYR A 78 -4.92 -2.31 -16.98
N LEU A 79 -3.93 -1.44 -17.08
CA LEU A 79 -3.03 -1.07 -15.99
C LEU A 79 -3.33 0.35 -15.54
N LYS A 80 -3.69 0.54 -14.28
CA LYS A 80 -3.71 1.86 -13.64
C LYS A 80 -2.28 2.20 -13.21
N ARG A 81 -1.66 3.14 -13.92
CA ARG A 81 -0.22 3.39 -13.96
C ARG A 81 0.27 4.25 -12.78
N GLU A 82 0.10 3.76 -11.54
CA GLU A 82 0.62 4.44 -10.33
C GLU A 82 2.16 4.49 -10.26
N ASP A 83 2.83 3.69 -11.06
CA ASP A 83 4.28 3.72 -11.30
C ASP A 83 4.78 5.01 -11.97
N LEU A 84 3.89 5.79 -12.59
CA LEU A 84 4.19 7.07 -13.25
C LEU A 84 4.01 8.29 -12.33
N ASN A 85 3.52 8.12 -11.12
CA ASN A 85 3.48 9.21 -10.14
C ASN A 85 4.87 9.75 -9.84
N HIS A 86 4.95 11.01 -9.43
CA HIS A 86 6.15 11.54 -8.79
C HIS A 86 6.58 10.59 -7.65
N THR A 87 7.87 10.33 -7.50
CA THR A 87 8.49 9.29 -6.66
C THR A 87 8.41 7.85 -7.18
N GLY A 88 7.57 7.57 -8.19
CA GLY A 88 7.51 6.28 -8.89
C GLY A 88 6.60 5.22 -8.25
N ALA A 89 5.66 5.62 -7.38
CA ALA A 89 4.69 4.73 -6.76
C ALA A 89 3.48 5.49 -6.20
N HIS A 90 2.42 4.77 -5.84
CA HIS A 90 1.18 5.29 -5.23
C HIS A 90 1.39 5.97 -3.87
N LYS A 91 2.48 5.71 -3.17
CA LYS A 91 2.72 6.18 -1.79
C LYS A 91 2.65 7.70 -1.64
N ILE A 92 3.00 8.44 -2.68
CA ILE A 92 2.99 9.92 -2.66
C ILE A 92 1.59 10.49 -2.45
N ASN A 93 0.53 9.83 -2.92
CA ASN A 93 -0.85 10.28 -2.74
C ASN A 93 -1.19 10.44 -1.26
N ASN A 94 -0.93 9.38 -0.50
CA ASN A 94 -1.16 9.34 0.94
C ASN A 94 -0.18 10.24 1.71
N ALA A 95 1.11 10.19 1.38
CA ALA A 95 2.12 10.98 2.08
C ALA A 95 1.83 12.48 1.99
N LEU A 96 1.47 12.99 0.80
CA LEU A 96 1.10 14.40 0.62
C LEU A 96 -0.13 14.77 1.43
N GLY A 97 -1.18 13.95 1.40
CA GLY A 97 -2.42 14.22 2.15
C GLY A 97 -2.16 14.28 3.66
N GLN A 98 -1.40 13.32 4.20
CA GLN A 98 -1.08 13.30 5.63
C GLN A 98 -0.11 14.44 6.04
N VAL A 99 0.90 14.77 5.23
CA VAL A 99 1.83 15.88 5.56
C VAL A 99 1.10 17.22 5.46
N LEU A 100 0.22 17.42 4.48
CA LEU A 100 -0.64 18.59 4.40
C LEU A 100 -1.54 18.71 5.65
N LEU A 101 -2.13 17.60 6.11
CA LEU A 101 -2.92 17.54 7.34
C LEU A 101 -2.07 17.92 8.55
N ALA A 102 -0.87 17.34 8.70
CA ALA A 102 0.06 17.66 9.78
C ALA A 102 0.44 19.15 9.81
N LYS A 103 0.67 19.75 8.64
CA LYS A 103 0.91 21.19 8.49
C LYS A 103 -0.28 22.03 8.99
N ARG A 104 -1.51 21.63 8.63
CA ARG A 104 -2.74 22.30 9.10
C ARG A 104 -2.95 22.14 10.63
N MET A 105 -2.47 21.03 11.20
CA MET A 105 -2.43 20.80 12.65
C MET A 105 -1.33 21.62 13.36
N GLY A 106 -0.48 22.34 12.65
CA GLY A 106 0.63 23.12 13.20
C GLY A 106 1.83 22.29 13.66
N LYS A 107 1.90 21.02 13.26
CA LYS A 107 3.06 20.15 13.58
C LYS A 107 4.30 20.62 12.81
N LYS A 108 5.48 20.45 13.41
CA LYS A 108 6.76 20.90 12.85
C LYS A 108 7.62 19.74 12.35
N LYS A 109 7.38 18.55 12.89
CA LYS A 109 8.18 17.36 12.64
C LYS A 109 7.30 16.24 12.11
N ILE A 110 7.86 15.51 11.16
CA ILE A 110 7.27 14.33 10.55
C ILE A 110 8.13 13.13 10.87
N ILE A 111 7.48 12.04 11.28
CA ILE A 111 8.12 10.73 11.34
C ILE A 111 7.32 9.73 10.50
N ALA A 112 8.02 8.73 9.96
CA ALA A 112 7.41 7.63 9.24
C ALA A 112 8.26 6.37 9.37
N GLU A 113 7.63 5.22 9.14
CA GLU A 113 8.29 3.94 8.93
C GLU A 113 8.48 3.67 7.44
N THR A 114 9.40 2.78 7.09
CA THR A 114 9.48 2.24 5.72
C THR A 114 10.19 0.88 5.70
N GLY A 115 9.78 0.00 4.77
CA GLY A 115 10.47 -1.25 4.43
C GLY A 115 11.19 -1.10 3.08
N ALA A 116 10.46 -1.19 1.96
CA ALA A 116 11.02 -0.99 0.61
C ALA A 116 11.58 0.42 0.32
N GLY A 117 11.42 1.36 1.25
CA GLY A 117 11.88 2.73 1.10
C GLY A 117 10.91 3.67 0.37
N GLN A 118 9.91 3.15 -0.34
CA GLN A 118 9.01 3.99 -1.16
C GLN A 118 8.13 4.92 -0.32
N HIS A 119 7.64 4.48 0.83
CA HIS A 119 6.91 5.34 1.76
C HIS A 119 7.83 6.40 2.37
N GLY A 120 9.04 6.00 2.77
CA GLY A 120 10.05 6.93 3.28
C GLY A 120 10.41 8.00 2.27
N VAL A 121 10.66 7.64 1.01
CA VAL A 121 10.93 8.61 -0.07
C VAL A 121 9.74 9.54 -0.29
N ALA A 122 8.50 9.01 -0.33
CA ALA A 122 7.31 9.83 -0.50
C ALA A 122 7.10 10.81 0.67
N THR A 123 7.34 10.35 1.90
CA THR A 123 7.23 11.19 3.11
C THR A 123 8.33 12.25 3.15
N ALA A 124 9.58 11.88 2.86
CA ALA A 124 10.69 12.83 2.77
C ALA A 124 10.46 13.89 1.68
N THR A 125 9.90 13.47 0.52
CA THR A 125 9.51 14.38 -0.56
C THR A 125 8.46 15.39 -0.12
N ALA A 126 7.39 14.93 0.52
CA ALA A 126 6.34 15.81 1.03
C ALA A 126 6.84 16.71 2.16
N ALA A 127 7.66 16.18 3.09
CA ALA A 127 8.26 16.96 4.17
C ALA A 127 9.18 18.08 3.62
N ALA A 128 10.00 17.79 2.61
CA ALA A 128 10.84 18.78 1.94
C ALA A 128 10.00 19.89 1.27
N LEU A 129 8.90 19.51 0.59
CA LEU A 129 7.98 20.45 -0.06
C LEU A 129 7.35 21.43 0.96
N PHE A 130 7.04 20.95 2.15
CA PHE A 130 6.39 21.75 3.20
C PHE A 130 7.37 22.30 4.25
N GLU A 131 8.68 22.18 4.03
CA GLU A 131 9.74 22.68 4.92
C GLU A 131 9.63 22.12 6.37
N MET A 132 9.29 20.82 6.51
CA MET A 132 9.15 20.14 7.79
C MET A 132 10.36 19.24 8.08
N GLU A 133 10.76 19.18 9.36
CA GLU A 133 11.77 18.20 9.78
C GLU A 133 11.21 16.77 9.57
N CYS A 134 12.04 15.87 9.02
CA CYS A 134 11.63 14.51 8.72
C CYS A 134 12.60 13.47 9.26
N THR A 135 12.09 12.46 9.99
CA THR A 135 12.86 11.29 10.41
C THR A 135 12.15 10.03 9.94
N ILE A 136 12.87 9.18 9.21
CA ILE A 136 12.36 7.92 8.67
C ILE A 136 12.98 6.75 9.45
N TYR A 137 12.14 5.90 10.05
CA TYR A 137 12.54 4.67 10.71
C TYR A 137 12.54 3.52 9.68
N MET A 138 13.66 2.81 9.59
CA MET A 138 13.83 1.72 8.64
C MET A 138 14.66 0.60 9.28
N GLY A 139 14.23 -0.64 9.12
CA GLY A 139 14.96 -1.79 9.65
C GLY A 139 16.36 -1.89 9.02
N GLU A 140 17.35 -2.29 9.81
CA GLU A 140 18.76 -2.38 9.36
C GLU A 140 18.91 -3.28 8.13
N GLU A 141 18.15 -4.37 8.05
CA GLU A 141 18.17 -5.27 6.89
C GLU A 141 17.58 -4.60 5.63
N ASP A 142 16.52 -3.81 5.82
CA ASP A 142 15.91 -3.04 4.73
C ASP A 142 16.80 -1.88 4.28
N VAL A 143 17.51 -1.22 5.20
CA VAL A 143 18.52 -0.18 4.87
C VAL A 143 19.58 -0.74 3.92
N LYS A 144 20.06 -1.96 4.18
CA LYS A 144 21.06 -2.63 3.33
C LYS A 144 20.48 -2.98 1.96
N ARG A 145 19.27 -3.57 1.93
CA ARG A 145 18.61 -3.99 0.68
C ARG A 145 18.21 -2.81 -0.21
N GLN A 146 17.90 -1.66 0.37
CA GLN A 146 17.30 -0.51 -0.31
C GLN A 146 18.16 0.77 -0.21
N ALA A 147 19.48 0.63 -0.28
CA ALA A 147 20.45 1.73 -0.11
C ALA A 147 20.19 2.92 -1.04
N LEU A 148 19.70 2.70 -2.27
CA LEU A 148 19.33 3.77 -3.19
C LEU A 148 18.19 4.64 -2.65
N ASN A 149 17.17 4.03 -2.04
CA ASN A 149 16.07 4.78 -1.45
C ASN A 149 16.50 5.50 -0.16
N VAL A 150 17.43 4.91 0.62
CA VAL A 150 18.04 5.57 1.78
C VAL A 150 18.74 6.86 1.33
N PHE A 151 19.59 6.79 0.31
CA PHE A 151 20.26 7.96 -0.24
C PHE A 151 19.26 9.02 -0.75
N ARG A 152 18.17 8.60 -1.40
CA ARG A 152 17.12 9.53 -1.86
C ARG A 152 16.46 10.27 -0.69
N MET A 153 16.15 9.57 0.42
CA MET A 153 15.57 10.19 1.62
C MET A 153 16.53 11.21 2.24
N GLU A 154 17.81 10.87 2.35
CA GLU A 154 18.86 11.77 2.86
C GLU A 154 19.06 12.99 1.96
N LEU A 155 19.06 12.81 0.63
CA LEU A 155 19.15 13.90 -0.34
C LEU A 155 17.97 14.88 -0.24
N LEU A 156 16.79 14.39 0.14
CA LEU A 156 15.59 15.19 0.41
C LEU A 156 15.61 15.87 1.79
N GLY A 157 16.68 15.69 2.57
CA GLY A 157 16.84 16.30 3.88
C GLY A 157 16.27 15.49 5.06
N ALA A 158 15.72 14.30 4.82
CA ALA A 158 15.27 13.44 5.90
C ALA A 158 16.45 12.75 6.61
N LYS A 159 16.28 12.47 7.91
CA LYS A 159 17.18 11.61 8.69
C LYS A 159 16.66 10.18 8.62
N VAL A 160 17.50 9.24 8.20
CA VAL A 160 17.15 7.82 8.24
C VAL A 160 17.70 7.20 9.52
N HIS A 161 16.79 6.70 10.37
CA HIS A 161 17.11 6.00 11.61
C HIS A 161 17.07 4.49 11.38
N SER A 162 18.24 3.85 11.40
CA SER A 162 18.36 2.40 11.25
C SER A 162 17.92 1.70 12.55
N VAL A 163 16.89 0.85 12.46
CA VAL A 163 16.34 0.09 13.58
C VAL A 163 17.03 -1.26 13.65
N THR A 164 17.75 -1.50 14.77
CA THR A 164 18.56 -2.70 15.02
C THR A 164 17.89 -3.72 15.92
N ASP A 165 16.72 -3.40 16.46
CA ASP A 165 15.94 -4.30 17.32
C ASP A 165 15.12 -5.30 16.51
N GLY A 166 14.78 -6.45 17.12
CA GLY A 166 13.89 -7.47 16.56
C GLY A 166 14.43 -8.12 15.29
N SER A 167 13.55 -8.34 14.31
CA SER A 167 13.89 -8.89 13.00
C SER A 167 14.55 -7.87 12.06
N ARG A 168 14.60 -6.60 12.45
CA ARG A 168 15.25 -5.49 11.73
C ARG A 168 14.65 -5.22 10.34
N VAL A 169 13.33 -5.43 10.23
CA VAL A 169 12.53 -5.17 9.02
C VAL A 169 11.35 -4.23 9.33
N LEU A 170 10.43 -4.06 8.38
CA LEU A 170 9.31 -3.12 8.43
C LEU A 170 8.52 -3.15 9.75
N LYS A 171 8.20 -4.34 10.32
CA LYS A 171 7.44 -4.45 11.58
C LYS A 171 8.14 -3.69 12.72
N ASP A 172 9.45 -3.81 12.84
CA ASP A 172 10.22 -3.18 13.92
C ASP A 172 10.42 -1.67 13.65
N ALA A 173 10.47 -1.27 12.38
CA ALA A 173 10.44 0.14 12.00
C ALA A 173 9.13 0.81 12.44
N VAL A 174 7.97 0.16 12.26
CA VAL A 174 6.67 0.64 12.78
C VAL A 174 6.69 0.78 14.30
N ASN A 175 7.21 -0.23 15.02
CA ASN A 175 7.34 -0.19 16.49
C ASN A 175 8.20 0.99 16.94
N ALA A 176 9.32 1.26 16.27
CA ALA A 176 10.21 2.36 16.59
C ALA A 176 9.56 3.72 16.31
N ALA A 177 8.87 3.87 15.20
CA ALA A 177 8.13 5.08 14.83
C ALA A 177 7.01 5.38 15.84
N LEU A 178 6.22 4.37 16.26
CA LEU A 178 5.18 4.53 17.28
C LEU A 178 5.78 4.99 18.62
N ARG A 179 6.90 4.41 19.06
CA ARG A 179 7.61 4.85 20.29
C ARG A 179 8.09 6.30 20.17
N ALA A 180 8.63 6.68 19.01
CA ALA A 180 9.07 8.06 18.77
C ALA A 180 7.90 9.04 18.75
N TRP A 181 6.74 8.63 18.23
CA TRP A 181 5.54 9.46 18.26
C TRP A 181 5.07 9.74 19.67
N VAL A 182 5.02 8.71 20.53
CA VAL A 182 4.71 8.89 21.97
C VAL A 182 5.66 9.89 22.64
N ALA A 183 6.95 9.85 22.28
CA ALA A 183 7.96 10.73 22.88
C ALA A 183 7.90 12.18 22.38
N GLY A 184 7.30 12.44 21.21
CA GLY A 184 7.28 13.76 20.56
C GLY A 184 5.89 14.27 20.18
N ILE A 185 4.84 13.85 20.88
CA ILE A 185 3.43 14.05 20.51
C ILE A 185 3.03 15.54 20.32
N ASP A 186 3.69 16.48 20.98
CA ASP A 186 3.32 17.90 20.92
C ASP A 186 3.59 18.52 19.55
N ASP A 187 4.74 18.23 18.95
CA ASP A 187 5.20 18.89 17.70
C ASP A 187 5.45 17.92 16.53
N THR A 188 5.31 16.63 16.77
CA THR A 188 5.61 15.57 15.81
C THR A 188 4.32 14.88 15.35
N HIS A 189 4.22 14.62 14.05
CA HIS A 189 3.16 13.79 13.48
C HIS A 189 3.71 12.54 12.80
N TYR A 190 3.02 11.42 13.01
CA TYR A 190 3.36 10.15 12.39
C TYR A 190 2.59 9.98 11.07
N ILE A 191 3.30 9.80 9.98
CA ILE A 191 2.76 9.54 8.65
C ILE A 191 2.69 8.02 8.44
N MET A 192 1.52 7.45 8.60
CA MET A 192 1.30 6.01 8.42
C MET A 192 1.41 5.60 6.94
N GLY A 193 2.25 4.60 6.65
CA GLY A 193 2.59 4.19 5.29
C GLY A 193 1.57 3.27 4.62
N SER A 194 0.62 2.71 5.35
CA SER A 194 -0.38 1.80 4.80
C SER A 194 -1.74 1.95 5.48
N ALA A 195 -2.76 1.26 4.96
CA ALA A 195 -4.13 1.31 5.46
C ALA A 195 -4.32 0.44 6.71
N LEU A 196 -3.47 0.66 7.71
CA LEU A 196 -3.40 -0.07 8.98
C LEU A 196 -3.14 0.91 10.13
N GLY A 197 -2.91 0.41 11.33
CA GLY A 197 -2.72 1.23 12.52
C GLY A 197 -4.03 1.57 13.22
N PRO A 198 -3.97 2.32 14.35
CA PRO A 198 -5.18 2.70 15.09
C PRO A 198 -6.05 3.64 14.26
N ALA A 199 -7.36 3.56 14.41
CA ALA A 199 -8.24 4.54 13.82
C ALA A 199 -7.83 5.97 14.30
N PRO A 200 -7.81 6.99 13.40
CA PRO A 200 -8.43 7.01 12.08
C PRO A 200 -7.49 6.66 10.91
N PHE A 201 -6.25 6.18 11.14
CA PHE A 201 -5.28 5.96 10.06
C PHE A 201 -5.79 5.10 8.90
N PRO A 202 -6.48 3.96 9.12
CA PRO A 202 -6.99 3.17 7.99
C PRO A 202 -7.90 3.96 7.06
N GLU A 203 -8.80 4.79 7.63
CA GLU A 203 -9.70 5.65 6.87
C GLU A 203 -8.96 6.78 6.15
N ILE A 204 -8.02 7.44 6.82
CA ILE A 204 -7.18 8.51 6.25
C ILE A 204 -6.44 8.00 5.01
N VAL A 205 -5.75 6.86 5.15
CA VAL A 205 -4.97 6.26 4.06
C VAL A 205 -5.88 5.83 2.92
N ARG A 206 -7.02 5.18 3.21
CA ARG A 206 -8.03 4.84 2.22
C ARG A 206 -8.48 6.06 1.42
N ASP A 207 -8.88 7.12 2.11
CA ASP A 207 -9.44 8.30 1.47
C ASP A 207 -8.42 9.00 0.55
N PHE A 208 -7.17 9.17 1.01
CA PHE A 208 -6.12 9.75 0.18
C PHE A 208 -5.67 8.83 -0.97
N GLN A 209 -5.75 7.52 -0.82
CA GLN A 209 -5.45 6.58 -1.90
C GLN A 209 -6.65 6.34 -2.84
N SER A 210 -7.86 6.70 -2.46
CA SER A 210 -9.08 6.44 -3.25
C SER A 210 -9.08 7.14 -4.62
N VAL A 211 -8.23 8.13 -4.81
CA VAL A 211 -7.98 8.78 -6.10
C VAL A 211 -7.62 7.75 -7.20
N ILE A 212 -6.94 6.66 -6.84
CA ILE A 212 -6.56 5.57 -7.76
C ILE A 212 -7.80 4.97 -8.42
N GLY A 213 -8.73 4.46 -7.63
CA GLY A 213 -9.94 3.80 -8.12
C GLY A 213 -10.96 4.78 -8.69
N LYS A 214 -11.07 6.01 -8.13
CA LYS A 214 -11.93 7.07 -8.69
C LYS A 214 -11.55 7.40 -10.13
N GLU A 215 -10.25 7.62 -10.37
CA GLU A 215 -9.74 7.87 -11.72
C GLU A 215 -9.92 6.63 -12.61
N ALA A 216 -9.55 5.43 -12.14
CA ALA A 216 -9.68 4.20 -12.90
C ALA A 216 -11.12 3.94 -13.34
N LYS A 217 -12.10 4.14 -12.45
CA LYS A 217 -13.53 3.98 -12.73
C LYS A 217 -14.01 4.95 -13.83
N ARG A 218 -13.66 6.23 -13.70
CA ARG A 218 -14.00 7.26 -14.67
C ARG A 218 -13.32 7.01 -16.02
N GLN A 219 -12.01 6.81 -16.03
CA GLN A 219 -11.22 6.58 -17.23
C GLN A 219 -11.69 5.32 -17.98
N PHE A 220 -12.05 4.26 -17.25
CA PHE A 220 -12.59 3.07 -17.88
C PHE A 220 -13.98 3.31 -18.48
N ALA A 221 -14.87 4.03 -17.80
CA ALA A 221 -16.17 4.40 -18.33
C ALA A 221 -16.05 5.21 -19.64
N GLU A 222 -15.06 6.11 -19.74
CA GLU A 222 -14.80 6.89 -20.96
C GLU A 222 -14.42 6.01 -22.16
N VAL A 223 -13.59 4.98 -21.96
CA VAL A 223 -13.13 4.10 -23.05
C VAL A 223 -14.08 2.94 -23.35
N SER A 224 -14.95 2.57 -22.40
CA SER A 224 -15.88 1.45 -22.50
C SER A 224 -17.30 1.84 -22.91
N GLY A 225 -17.58 3.14 -23.10
CA GLY A 225 -18.93 3.64 -23.37
C GLY A 225 -19.85 3.61 -22.14
N GLY A 226 -19.32 3.91 -20.97
CA GLY A 226 -20.06 4.05 -19.70
C GLY A 226 -20.17 2.76 -18.89
N LYS A 227 -19.45 1.70 -19.26
CA LYS A 227 -19.45 0.43 -18.51
C LYS A 227 -18.48 0.45 -17.32
N LEU A 228 -18.77 -0.39 -16.32
CA LEU A 228 -17.82 -0.77 -15.29
C LEU A 228 -16.90 -1.91 -15.77
N PRO A 229 -15.68 -2.06 -15.21
CA PRO A 229 -14.86 -3.26 -15.45
C PRO A 229 -15.51 -4.48 -14.77
N ASP A 230 -15.20 -5.69 -15.27
CA ASP A 230 -15.66 -6.92 -14.64
C ASP A 230 -14.89 -7.22 -13.36
N ALA A 231 -13.62 -6.79 -13.29
CA ALA A 231 -12.79 -6.98 -12.11
C ALA A 231 -11.73 -5.88 -11.92
N VAL A 232 -11.32 -5.70 -10.66
CA VAL A 232 -10.15 -4.91 -10.27
C VAL A 232 -9.20 -5.77 -9.44
N LEU A 233 -7.89 -5.55 -9.57
CA LEU A 233 -6.86 -6.36 -8.93
C LEU A 233 -5.71 -5.48 -8.44
N ALA A 234 -5.16 -5.81 -7.24
CA ALA A 234 -4.00 -5.14 -6.68
C ALA A 234 -3.17 -6.11 -5.82
N CYS A 235 -1.89 -5.82 -5.60
CA CYS A 235 -1.10 -6.52 -4.59
C CYS A 235 -1.47 -6.03 -3.18
N ILE A 236 -1.26 -6.89 -2.19
CA ILE A 236 -1.60 -6.57 -0.81
C ILE A 236 -0.49 -6.98 0.16
N GLY A 237 0.07 -5.99 0.87
CA GLY A 237 0.79 -6.14 2.13
C GLY A 237 -0.10 -5.53 3.21
N GLY A 238 0.22 -4.33 3.74
CA GLY A 238 -0.73 -3.58 4.58
C GLY A 238 -1.98 -3.08 3.85
N GLY A 239 -1.97 -3.04 2.49
CA GLY A 239 -3.15 -2.88 1.66
C GLY A 239 -3.44 -1.48 1.12
N SER A 240 -2.49 -0.51 1.17
CA SER A 240 -2.78 0.88 0.79
C SER A 240 -3.15 1.06 -0.70
N ASN A 241 -2.40 0.44 -1.62
CA ASN A 241 -2.75 0.52 -3.06
C ASN A 241 -4.06 -0.22 -3.37
N ALA A 242 -4.25 -1.37 -2.72
CA ALA A 242 -5.43 -2.19 -2.92
C ALA A 242 -6.71 -1.48 -2.42
N ILE A 243 -6.70 -0.88 -1.22
CA ILE A 243 -7.86 -0.15 -0.72
C ILE A 243 -8.16 1.10 -1.58
N GLY A 244 -7.10 1.77 -2.07
CA GLY A 244 -7.24 2.90 -2.99
C GLY A 244 -7.92 2.52 -4.30
N MET A 245 -7.64 1.32 -4.82
CA MET A 245 -8.30 0.77 -6.01
C MET A 245 -9.71 0.27 -5.68
N PHE A 246 -9.90 -0.48 -4.59
CA PHE A 246 -11.13 -1.22 -4.28
C PHE A 246 -12.26 -0.33 -3.74
N TYR A 247 -11.93 0.61 -2.87
CA TYR A 247 -12.93 1.42 -2.18
C TYR A 247 -13.93 2.12 -3.12
N PRO A 248 -13.52 2.78 -4.22
CA PRO A 248 -14.47 3.38 -5.16
C PRO A 248 -15.39 2.39 -5.90
N PHE A 249 -15.11 1.09 -5.84
CA PHE A 249 -15.91 0.01 -6.42
C PHE A 249 -16.65 -0.82 -5.35
N VAL A 250 -16.57 -0.46 -4.06
CA VAL A 250 -17.11 -1.30 -2.99
C VAL A 250 -18.62 -1.55 -3.13
N GLU A 251 -19.36 -0.55 -3.63
CA GLU A 251 -20.81 -0.65 -3.83
C GLU A 251 -21.19 -1.24 -5.21
N ASP A 252 -20.24 -1.34 -6.13
CA ASP A 252 -20.47 -1.94 -7.46
C ASP A 252 -20.34 -3.47 -7.37
N GLU A 253 -21.39 -4.14 -6.92
CA GLU A 253 -21.38 -5.60 -6.65
C GLU A 253 -21.04 -6.44 -7.89
N SER A 254 -21.25 -5.91 -9.09
CA SER A 254 -20.85 -6.54 -10.36
C SER A 254 -19.35 -6.55 -10.62
N VAL A 255 -18.57 -5.74 -9.91
CA VAL A 255 -17.12 -5.66 -10.06
C VAL A 255 -16.45 -6.57 -9.04
N ALA A 256 -15.81 -7.64 -9.51
CA ALA A 256 -15.02 -8.53 -8.65
C ALA A 256 -13.73 -7.84 -8.17
N MET A 257 -13.28 -8.14 -6.95
CA MET A 257 -12.06 -7.56 -6.38
C MET A 257 -11.08 -8.68 -6.02
N TYR A 258 -9.84 -8.59 -6.49
CA TYR A 258 -8.80 -9.58 -6.25
C TYR A 258 -7.55 -8.95 -5.63
N GLY A 259 -7.09 -9.51 -4.49
CA GLY A 259 -5.85 -9.12 -3.82
C GLY A 259 -4.78 -10.21 -3.93
N ALA A 260 -3.57 -9.85 -4.37
CA ALA A 260 -2.43 -10.75 -4.42
C ALA A 260 -1.57 -10.58 -3.16
N GLU A 261 -1.60 -11.55 -2.23
CA GLU A 261 -0.71 -11.58 -1.08
C GLU A 261 0.57 -12.37 -1.39
N ALA A 262 1.67 -12.06 -0.68
CA ALA A 262 2.96 -12.71 -0.92
C ALA A 262 3.07 -14.01 -0.12
N SER A 263 3.21 -15.14 -0.80
CA SER A 263 3.49 -16.44 -0.16
C SER A 263 4.97 -16.84 -0.17
N GLY A 264 5.86 -15.90 -0.50
CA GLY A 264 7.32 -16.10 -0.36
C GLY A 264 7.80 -17.39 -1.00
N LEU A 265 8.39 -18.27 -0.20
CA LEU A 265 8.87 -19.58 -0.64
C LEU A 265 7.78 -20.68 -0.64
N GLY A 266 6.54 -20.31 -0.36
CA GLY A 266 5.38 -21.22 -0.36
C GLY A 266 4.70 -21.34 1.01
N LEU A 267 3.40 -21.64 0.98
CA LEU A 267 2.54 -21.73 2.18
C LEU A 267 2.88 -22.92 3.08
N ASP A 268 3.65 -23.88 2.59
CA ASP A 268 4.11 -25.06 3.36
C ASP A 268 5.43 -24.78 4.10
N THR A 269 5.94 -23.57 4.03
CA THR A 269 7.16 -23.09 4.72
C THR A 269 6.81 -22.02 5.74
N ASP A 270 7.77 -21.69 6.63
CA ASP A 270 7.67 -20.52 7.53
C ASP A 270 8.12 -19.21 6.85
N LYS A 271 8.42 -19.25 5.54
CA LYS A 271 8.93 -18.13 4.76
C LYS A 271 7.86 -17.57 3.83
N HIS A 272 6.85 -16.90 4.39
CA HIS A 272 5.75 -16.26 3.66
C HIS A 272 5.21 -15.04 4.42
N ALA A 273 4.46 -14.18 3.72
CA ALA A 273 3.71 -13.06 4.28
C ALA A 273 2.19 -13.19 3.99
N ALA A 274 1.72 -14.42 3.73
CA ALA A 274 0.35 -14.72 3.33
C ALA A 274 -0.59 -14.71 4.54
N THR A 275 -1.01 -13.52 4.96
CA THR A 275 -1.78 -13.31 6.18
C THR A 275 -3.21 -13.84 6.07
N PHE A 276 -3.88 -13.71 4.93
CA PHE A 276 -5.24 -14.27 4.75
C PHE A 276 -5.23 -15.80 4.68
N ALA A 277 -4.19 -16.39 4.09
CA ALA A 277 -4.09 -17.84 3.97
C ALA A 277 -3.72 -18.54 5.30
N LYS A 278 -2.91 -17.88 6.16
CA LYS A 278 -2.28 -18.53 7.33
C LYS A 278 -2.44 -17.76 8.65
N GLY A 279 -2.92 -16.52 8.61
CA GLY A 279 -3.10 -15.68 9.77
C GLY A 279 -4.41 -15.96 10.53
N ARG A 280 -4.61 -15.22 11.58
CA ARG A 280 -5.84 -15.20 12.39
C ARG A 280 -6.00 -13.83 13.05
N PRO A 281 -7.20 -13.47 13.53
CA PRO A 281 -7.41 -12.17 14.20
C PRO A 281 -6.48 -11.95 15.38
N GLY A 282 -5.85 -10.78 15.41
CA GLY A 282 -4.96 -10.34 16.47
C GLY A 282 -4.75 -8.84 16.46
N ILE A 283 -4.21 -8.30 17.55
CA ILE A 283 -3.91 -6.87 17.65
C ILE A 283 -2.45 -6.65 17.26
N LEU A 284 -2.24 -5.81 16.24
CA LEU A 284 -0.90 -5.37 15.82
C LEU A 284 -0.94 -3.88 15.49
N HIS A 285 0.08 -3.13 15.95
CA HIS A 285 0.24 -1.70 15.68
C HIS A 285 -1.02 -0.85 15.93
N GLY A 286 -1.80 -1.22 16.96
CA GLY A 286 -2.95 -0.44 17.42
C GLY A 286 -4.31 -0.74 16.77
N ALA A 287 -4.41 -1.78 15.95
CA ALA A 287 -5.68 -2.24 15.38
C ALA A 287 -5.87 -3.75 15.49
N LEU A 288 -7.12 -4.19 15.60
CA LEU A 288 -7.51 -5.59 15.41
C LEU A 288 -7.56 -5.89 13.91
N MET A 289 -6.78 -6.85 13.46
CA MET A 289 -6.67 -7.24 12.05
C MET A 289 -6.31 -8.72 11.92
N GLU A 290 -6.27 -9.27 10.71
CA GLU A 290 -5.63 -10.56 10.48
C GLU A 290 -4.13 -10.41 10.57
N VAL A 291 -3.46 -11.30 11.35
CA VAL A 291 -2.01 -11.28 11.57
C VAL A 291 -1.41 -12.68 11.54
N LEU A 292 -0.17 -12.77 11.07
CA LEU A 292 0.64 -13.98 11.21
C LEU A 292 1.10 -14.10 12.66
N GLN A 293 0.67 -15.14 13.36
CA GLN A 293 1.01 -15.39 14.75
C GLN A 293 1.07 -16.88 15.06
N ASP A 294 1.94 -17.25 15.98
CA ASP A 294 2.09 -18.62 16.45
C ASP A 294 0.95 -19.05 17.39
N ALA A 295 1.00 -20.29 17.90
CA ALA A 295 -0.01 -20.84 18.80
C ALA A 295 -0.13 -20.08 20.13
N HIS A 296 0.89 -19.29 20.52
CA HIS A 296 0.95 -18.49 21.74
C HIS A 296 0.60 -17.00 21.50
N GLY A 297 0.23 -16.64 20.27
CA GLY A 297 -0.12 -15.26 19.89
C GLY A 297 1.07 -14.34 19.62
N GLN A 298 2.31 -14.90 19.52
CA GLN A 298 3.47 -14.11 19.12
C GLN A 298 3.46 -13.86 17.63
N ILE A 299 3.75 -12.65 17.23
CA ILE A 299 3.80 -12.27 15.80
C ILE A 299 4.97 -12.99 15.14
N MET A 300 4.67 -13.75 14.10
CA MET A 300 5.68 -14.44 13.30
C MET A 300 6.41 -13.46 12.37
N GLU A 301 7.63 -13.79 12.01
CA GLU A 301 8.35 -13.07 10.96
C GLU A 301 7.67 -13.33 9.62
N ALA A 302 7.33 -12.26 8.92
CA ALA A 302 6.92 -12.35 7.53
C ALA A 302 8.13 -12.51 6.61
N PHE A 303 7.91 -13.01 5.41
CA PHE A 303 8.95 -13.13 4.40
C PHE A 303 8.39 -12.94 2.99
N SER A 304 9.02 -12.08 2.22
CA SER A 304 8.80 -11.90 0.78
C SER A 304 10.06 -11.35 0.12
N ILE A 305 10.28 -11.72 -1.15
CA ILE A 305 11.28 -11.05 -2.00
C ILE A 305 10.99 -9.56 -2.14
N SER A 306 9.72 -9.17 -2.02
CA SER A 306 9.26 -7.79 -2.04
C SER A 306 9.20 -7.21 -0.62
N ALA A 307 10.12 -6.29 -0.30
CA ALA A 307 10.16 -5.65 1.01
C ALA A 307 8.87 -4.86 1.35
N GLY A 308 8.12 -4.41 0.35
CA GLY A 308 6.85 -3.70 0.56
C GLY A 308 5.67 -4.63 0.90
N LEU A 309 5.82 -5.96 0.70
CA LEU A 309 4.83 -6.98 1.09
C LEU A 309 5.30 -7.82 2.29
N ASP A 310 6.51 -7.59 2.78
CA ASP A 310 7.10 -8.28 3.93
C ASP A 310 6.55 -7.70 5.25
N TYR A 311 5.29 -8.02 5.55
CA TYR A 311 4.57 -7.52 6.71
C TYR A 311 3.58 -8.58 7.24
N PRO A 312 3.55 -8.83 8.56
CA PRO A 312 2.77 -9.93 9.15
C PRO A 312 1.29 -9.59 9.42
N GLY A 313 0.70 -8.63 8.75
CA GLY A 313 -0.68 -8.23 8.97
C GLY A 313 -1.30 -7.54 7.75
N VAL A 314 -2.62 -7.40 7.76
CA VAL A 314 -3.38 -6.75 6.68
C VAL A 314 -4.34 -5.73 7.27
N GLY A 315 -4.52 -4.59 6.60
CA GLY A 315 -5.40 -3.51 7.06
C GLY A 315 -6.82 -3.97 7.37
N PRO A 316 -7.47 -3.39 8.41
CA PRO A 316 -8.74 -3.89 8.95
C PRO A 316 -9.89 -3.86 7.93
N GLU A 317 -9.93 -2.92 7.01
CA GLU A 317 -10.96 -2.84 5.98
C GLU A 317 -10.85 -4.00 4.97
N HIS A 318 -9.63 -4.43 4.63
CA HIS A 318 -9.40 -5.63 3.83
C HIS A 318 -9.81 -6.90 4.57
N CYS A 319 -9.53 -6.98 5.89
CA CYS A 319 -9.99 -8.09 6.72
C CYS A 319 -11.52 -8.19 6.70
N TYR A 320 -12.20 -7.07 6.77
CA TYR A 320 -13.65 -7.01 6.65
C TYR A 320 -14.14 -7.43 5.25
N PHE A 321 -13.51 -6.96 4.17
CA PHE A 321 -13.86 -7.37 2.82
C PHE A 321 -13.71 -8.89 2.61
N ASN A 322 -12.67 -9.48 3.18
CA ASN A 322 -12.48 -10.93 3.16
C ASN A 322 -13.60 -11.66 3.94
N GLU A 323 -13.92 -11.18 5.14
CA GLU A 323 -14.93 -11.78 6.01
C GLU A 323 -16.33 -11.80 5.36
N ILE A 324 -16.72 -10.72 4.69
CA ILE A 324 -18.02 -10.61 4.01
C ILE A 324 -18.02 -11.15 2.57
N GLY A 325 -16.88 -11.66 2.08
CA GLY A 325 -16.75 -12.16 0.71
C GLY A 325 -16.81 -11.07 -0.37
N ARG A 326 -16.55 -9.79 -0.02
CA ARG A 326 -16.54 -8.69 -1.01
C ARG A 326 -15.29 -8.71 -1.90
N ALA A 327 -14.17 -9.14 -1.37
CA ALA A 327 -12.92 -9.32 -2.09
C ALA A 327 -12.36 -10.72 -1.87
N THR A 328 -11.65 -11.24 -2.87
CA THR A 328 -10.95 -12.54 -2.81
C THR A 328 -9.45 -12.28 -2.77
N TYR A 329 -8.76 -12.96 -1.88
CA TYR A 329 -7.31 -12.83 -1.71
C TYR A 329 -6.64 -14.16 -2.01
N ASP A 330 -5.68 -14.14 -2.96
CA ASP A 330 -4.94 -15.33 -3.37
C ASP A 330 -3.44 -15.12 -3.15
N SER A 331 -2.74 -16.20 -2.85
CA SER A 331 -1.31 -16.19 -2.55
C SER A 331 -0.47 -16.37 -3.81
N ILE A 332 0.62 -15.60 -3.91
CA ILE A 332 1.60 -15.62 -5.00
C ILE A 332 2.98 -15.82 -4.42
N THR A 333 3.70 -16.80 -4.93
CA THR A 333 5.09 -17.09 -4.53
C THR A 333 6.07 -16.07 -5.11
N ASP A 334 7.28 -15.99 -4.53
CA ASP A 334 8.36 -15.16 -5.06
C ASP A 334 8.74 -15.52 -6.50
N GLU A 335 8.69 -16.82 -6.84
CA GLU A 335 8.98 -17.29 -8.21
C GLU A 335 7.90 -16.83 -9.19
N GLU A 336 6.63 -16.97 -8.85
CA GLU A 336 5.52 -16.45 -9.67
C GLU A 336 5.60 -14.94 -9.85
N ALA A 337 5.96 -14.21 -8.79
CA ALA A 337 6.16 -12.76 -8.87
C ALA A 337 7.30 -12.37 -9.79
N LEU A 338 8.43 -13.09 -9.76
CA LEU A 338 9.55 -12.89 -10.68
C LEU A 338 9.18 -13.19 -12.14
N GLU A 339 8.36 -14.22 -12.39
CA GLU A 339 7.83 -14.44 -13.73
C GLU A 339 6.88 -13.31 -14.17
N GLY A 340 6.03 -12.81 -13.27
CA GLY A 340 5.21 -11.62 -13.53
C GLY A 340 6.03 -10.37 -13.86
N PHE A 341 7.16 -10.17 -13.16
CA PHE A 341 8.13 -9.11 -13.42
C PHE A 341 8.70 -9.20 -14.85
N LYS A 342 9.19 -10.39 -15.25
CA LYS A 342 9.71 -10.63 -16.59
C LYS A 342 8.64 -10.45 -17.66
N LEU A 343 7.47 -11.01 -17.41
CA LEU A 343 6.36 -11.01 -18.36
C LEU A 343 5.96 -9.59 -18.75
N LEU A 344 5.65 -8.73 -17.77
CA LEU A 344 5.27 -7.36 -18.04
C LEU A 344 6.40 -6.56 -18.70
N SER A 345 7.64 -6.76 -18.24
CA SER A 345 8.81 -6.11 -18.83
C SER A 345 9.00 -6.44 -20.30
N ARG A 346 8.82 -7.72 -20.68
CA ARG A 346 9.04 -8.18 -22.06
C ARG A 346 7.88 -7.87 -23.01
N LEU A 347 6.64 -7.96 -22.50
CA LEU A 347 5.45 -7.80 -23.37
C LEU A 347 5.05 -6.35 -23.54
N GLU A 348 5.19 -5.53 -22.48
CA GLU A 348 4.70 -4.14 -22.49
C GLU A 348 5.83 -3.10 -22.35
N GLY A 349 7.09 -3.53 -22.16
CA GLY A 349 8.20 -2.62 -21.92
C GLY A 349 8.09 -1.85 -20.61
N ILE A 350 7.36 -2.39 -19.63
CA ILE A 350 7.13 -1.78 -18.33
C ILE A 350 7.77 -2.64 -17.26
N ILE A 351 8.75 -2.11 -16.54
CA ILE A 351 9.42 -2.79 -15.42
C ILE A 351 8.63 -2.49 -14.13
N PRO A 352 7.82 -3.45 -13.63
CA PRO A 352 7.02 -3.25 -12.42
C PRO A 352 7.89 -3.35 -11.16
N ALA A 353 7.48 -2.73 -10.06
CA ALA A 353 8.02 -3.08 -8.75
C ALA A 353 7.71 -4.55 -8.40
N LEU A 354 8.54 -5.18 -7.56
CA LEU A 354 8.31 -6.56 -7.11
C LEU A 354 6.94 -6.71 -6.42
N GLU A 355 6.49 -5.68 -5.71
CA GLU A 355 5.13 -5.60 -5.16
C GLU A 355 4.07 -5.78 -6.27
N SER A 356 4.14 -4.96 -7.30
CA SER A 356 3.19 -4.99 -8.43
C SER A 356 3.29 -6.26 -9.25
N SER A 357 4.45 -6.91 -9.26
CA SER A 357 4.68 -8.19 -9.96
C SER A 357 3.81 -9.32 -9.41
N HIS A 358 3.51 -9.30 -8.09
CA HIS A 358 2.53 -10.24 -7.49
C HIS A 358 1.14 -10.03 -8.10
N ALA A 359 0.74 -8.78 -8.31
CA ALA A 359 -0.54 -8.48 -8.96
C ALA A 359 -0.56 -8.98 -10.42
N ILE A 360 0.53 -8.83 -11.17
CA ILE A 360 0.65 -9.35 -12.54
C ILE A 360 0.60 -10.89 -12.55
N ALA A 361 1.24 -11.56 -11.61
CA ALA A 361 1.19 -13.02 -11.48
C ALA A 361 -0.23 -13.51 -11.17
N LEU A 362 -0.94 -12.87 -10.23
CA LEU A 362 -2.33 -13.22 -9.97
C LEU A 362 -3.25 -12.94 -11.17
N ALA A 363 -3.01 -11.84 -11.88
CA ALA A 363 -3.79 -11.49 -13.06
C ALA A 363 -3.73 -12.57 -14.14
N GLN A 364 -2.61 -13.26 -14.32
CA GLN A 364 -2.53 -14.40 -15.25
C GLN A 364 -3.51 -15.51 -14.86
N LYS A 365 -3.61 -15.82 -13.56
CA LYS A 365 -4.52 -16.86 -13.05
C LYS A 365 -6.00 -16.47 -13.16
N VAL A 366 -6.31 -15.18 -12.92
CA VAL A 366 -7.68 -14.65 -12.94
C VAL A 366 -8.13 -14.43 -14.38
N ALA A 367 -7.38 -13.67 -15.17
CA ALA A 367 -7.76 -13.30 -16.53
C ALA A 367 -7.89 -14.50 -17.46
N ALA A 368 -7.06 -15.54 -17.29
CA ALA A 368 -7.15 -16.77 -18.08
C ALA A 368 -8.50 -17.53 -17.92
N LYS A 369 -9.22 -17.29 -16.80
CA LYS A 369 -10.54 -17.88 -16.54
C LYS A 369 -11.70 -17.00 -17.02
N MET A 370 -11.40 -15.78 -17.44
CA MET A 370 -12.38 -14.81 -17.95
C MET A 370 -12.49 -14.91 -19.47
N THR A 371 -13.55 -14.34 -20.04
CA THR A 371 -13.78 -14.32 -21.49
C THR A 371 -13.12 -13.09 -22.14
N PRO A 372 -12.83 -13.11 -23.46
CA PRO A 372 -12.15 -12.00 -24.16
C PRO A 372 -12.93 -10.68 -24.20
N ASP A 373 -14.19 -10.68 -23.90
CA ASP A 373 -15.06 -9.49 -23.79
C ASP A 373 -15.12 -8.93 -22.37
N GLN A 374 -14.63 -9.67 -21.38
CA GLN A 374 -14.49 -9.21 -20.01
C GLN A 374 -13.20 -8.41 -19.80
N THR A 375 -13.18 -7.61 -18.76
CA THR A 375 -12.12 -6.63 -18.49
C THR A 375 -11.60 -6.72 -17.07
N LEU A 376 -10.28 -6.61 -16.91
CA LEU A 376 -9.59 -6.61 -15.63
C LEU A 376 -8.69 -5.36 -15.53
N ILE A 377 -8.87 -4.54 -14.49
CA ILE A 377 -7.98 -3.41 -14.21
C ILE A 377 -7.03 -3.80 -13.09
N ILE A 378 -5.72 -3.69 -13.33
CA ILE A 378 -4.66 -3.95 -12.35
C ILE A 378 -4.10 -2.62 -11.85
N CYS A 379 -4.00 -2.44 -10.53
CA CYS A 379 -3.23 -1.36 -9.93
C CYS A 379 -1.74 -1.66 -10.07
N LEU A 380 -1.07 -1.00 -11.02
CA LEU A 380 0.38 -1.06 -11.15
C LEU A 380 1.00 -0.06 -10.18
N SER A 381 1.14 -0.49 -8.93
CA SER A 381 1.33 0.36 -7.75
C SER A 381 2.67 1.07 -7.67
N GLY A 382 3.69 0.58 -8.38
CA GLY A 382 5.02 1.19 -8.41
C GLY A 382 5.92 0.63 -9.51
N ARG A 383 6.98 1.39 -9.84
CA ARG A 383 7.99 1.01 -10.84
C ARG A 383 9.14 0.23 -10.21
N GLY A 384 9.77 -0.61 -11.03
CA GLY A 384 10.77 -1.58 -10.60
C GLY A 384 12.22 -1.11 -10.60
N ASP A 385 12.52 0.18 -10.90
CA ASP A 385 13.90 0.67 -10.94
C ASP A 385 14.69 0.37 -9.66
N LYS A 386 14.00 0.39 -8.51
CA LYS A 386 14.57 0.05 -7.21
C LYS A 386 14.95 -1.42 -7.05
N ASP A 387 14.31 -2.31 -7.84
CA ASP A 387 14.39 -3.78 -7.68
C ASP A 387 15.31 -4.44 -8.70
N VAL A 388 15.72 -3.71 -9.77
CA VAL A 388 16.47 -4.27 -10.90
C VAL A 388 17.78 -4.96 -10.46
N ILE A 389 18.49 -4.37 -9.50
CA ILE A 389 19.75 -4.95 -8.99
C ILE A 389 19.47 -6.27 -8.27
N GLN A 390 18.50 -6.29 -7.34
CA GLN A 390 18.10 -7.48 -6.59
C GLN A 390 17.62 -8.59 -7.54
N VAL A 391 16.82 -8.25 -8.54
CA VAL A 391 16.31 -9.21 -9.54
C VAL A 391 17.44 -9.76 -10.40
N LYS A 392 18.41 -8.91 -10.80
CA LYS A 392 19.60 -9.33 -11.55
C LYS A 392 20.42 -10.35 -10.75
N GLU A 393 20.76 -10.05 -9.50
CA GLU A 393 21.51 -10.95 -8.63
C GLU A 393 20.81 -12.31 -8.45
N ARG A 394 19.47 -12.29 -8.33
CA ARG A 394 18.68 -13.51 -8.23
C ARG A 394 18.75 -14.36 -9.50
N PHE A 395 18.61 -13.75 -10.68
CA PHE A 395 18.70 -14.47 -11.94
C PHE A 395 20.09 -15.02 -12.20
N GLU A 396 21.15 -14.28 -11.87
CA GLU A 396 22.53 -14.75 -11.99
C GLU A 396 22.81 -15.96 -11.07
N ALA A 397 22.28 -15.94 -9.84
CA ALA A 397 22.40 -17.07 -8.91
C ALA A 397 21.66 -18.33 -9.37
N GLU A 398 20.58 -18.19 -10.13
CA GLU A 398 19.78 -19.28 -10.69
C GLU A 398 20.26 -19.74 -12.08
N GLY A 399 21.28 -19.08 -12.66
CA GLY A 399 21.80 -19.39 -13.99
C GLY A 399 20.82 -19.07 -15.14
N LYS A 400 19.93 -18.11 -14.90
CA LYS A 400 18.88 -17.66 -15.85
C LYS A 400 19.26 -16.40 -16.60
#